data_bd71b66771c1b6fe3940d84324dd058b
#
_entry.id   bd71b66771c1b6fe3940d84324dd058b
#
_cell.length_a   1.000
_cell.length_b   1.000
_cell.length_c   1.000
_cell.angle_alpha   90.00
_cell.angle_beta   90.00
_cell.angle_gamma   90.00
#
_symmetry.space_group_name_H-M   'P 1'
#
loop_
_entity.id
_entity.type
_entity.pdbx_description
1 polymer ?
#
loop_
_entity_poly.entity_id
_entity_poly.type
_entity_poly.pdbx_seq_one_letter_code
_entity_poly.pdbx_strand_id
1 'polypeptide(L)'
;SHTTKPLFYKISGTWGNHEGSLLLWLLVLTLFIFLFLIKSREQPKKYRILTLLFQQIIIIGFFLFVLMTSNPFNYLFPIPNEGLGLNPILQDPALAIHPPILYLGYVGTSIIFSASLAAVTQNYVSKQWGQHIKKWVLVSWIFLTIGIMLGSIWAYYELGWGGFWFWDPVENVSLMPWLTLTALLHCIVVLERRAALTSWVVILSITTFTLSMCGTFLVRSGILNSVHTFANDPARGIFILIFLFALIILSVGIFFIFHKENNKSSNDFFWLSRETSILINNWFMMYFLSVVLIGTVYPIFLDVISSEKISVGPPFYQKLIVPFLIPFLLFLSLIHISEPTRLST
;
A
#
# COMPACT_ATOMS: atom_id res chain seq x y z
N SER A 1 14.57 -25.76 -6.72
CA SER A 1 14.21 -26.16 -5.33
C SER A 1 14.99 -27.41 -4.95
N HIS A 2 15.42 -27.56 -3.68
CA HIS A 2 16.16 -28.72 -3.21
C HIS A 2 15.23 -29.94 -3.00
N THR A 3 15.67 -31.17 -3.34
CA THR A 3 14.83 -32.39 -3.26
C THR A 3 14.39 -32.71 -1.83
N THR A 4 15.22 -32.50 -0.83
CA THR A 4 14.96 -32.79 0.59
C THR A 4 14.07 -31.77 1.29
N LYS A 5 13.77 -30.62 0.66
CA LYS A 5 12.95 -29.56 1.26
C LYS A 5 11.49 -30.02 1.41
N PRO A 6 10.83 -29.74 2.56
CA PRO A 6 9.40 -30.04 2.73
C PRO A 6 8.52 -29.39 1.65
N LEU A 7 7.45 -30.05 1.25
CA LEU A 7 6.57 -29.61 0.16
C LEU A 7 6.02 -28.20 0.38
N PHE A 8 5.62 -27.87 1.61
CA PHE A 8 5.14 -26.54 1.99
C PHE A 8 6.14 -25.44 1.61
N TYR A 9 7.43 -25.64 1.94
CA TYR A 9 8.48 -24.68 1.60
C TYR A 9 8.97 -24.78 0.16
N LYS A 10 8.69 -25.86 -0.57
CA LYS A 10 8.85 -25.89 -2.03
C LYS A 10 7.85 -24.96 -2.70
N ILE A 11 6.60 -24.98 -2.25
CA ILE A 11 5.54 -24.11 -2.76
C ILE A 11 5.82 -22.65 -2.39
N SER A 12 6.08 -22.35 -1.11
CA SER A 12 6.34 -20.98 -0.66
C SER A 12 7.64 -20.41 -1.24
N GLY A 13 8.60 -21.24 -1.54
CA GLY A 13 9.84 -20.87 -2.24
C GLY A 13 9.62 -20.29 -3.65
N THR A 14 8.45 -20.50 -4.26
CA THR A 14 8.13 -19.90 -5.57
C THR A 14 8.03 -18.38 -5.48
N TRP A 15 7.57 -17.84 -4.36
CA TRP A 15 7.54 -16.39 -4.10
C TRP A 15 8.64 -15.91 -3.15
N GLY A 16 9.51 -16.80 -2.69
CA GLY A 16 10.64 -16.48 -1.84
C GLY A 16 11.82 -15.84 -2.59
N ASN A 17 11.82 -15.83 -3.92
CA ASN A 17 12.77 -15.14 -4.76
C ASN A 17 12.17 -13.92 -5.44
N HIS A 18 13.04 -13.10 -6.05
CA HIS A 18 12.65 -11.87 -6.70
C HIS A 18 11.66 -12.09 -7.86
N GLU A 19 12.00 -13.00 -8.77
CA GLU A 19 11.24 -13.28 -9.99
C GLU A 19 9.86 -13.88 -9.68
N GLY A 20 9.82 -14.87 -8.82
CA GLY A 20 8.59 -15.54 -8.44
C GLY A 20 7.64 -14.66 -7.62
N SER A 21 8.19 -13.78 -6.77
CA SER A 21 7.38 -12.80 -6.03
C SER A 21 6.73 -11.76 -6.94
N LEU A 22 7.39 -11.39 -8.06
CA LEU A 22 6.80 -10.51 -9.07
C LEU A 22 5.73 -11.21 -9.91
N LEU A 23 5.89 -12.50 -10.16
CA LEU A 23 4.84 -13.30 -10.78
C LEU A 23 3.59 -13.38 -9.88
N LEU A 24 3.78 -13.55 -8.57
CA LEU A 24 2.68 -13.45 -7.60
C LEU A 24 2.04 -12.07 -7.60
N TRP A 25 2.84 -11.01 -7.74
CA TRP A 25 2.32 -9.63 -7.87
C TRP A 25 1.39 -9.47 -9.07
N LEU A 26 1.81 -9.95 -10.24
CA LEU A 26 0.97 -9.96 -11.46
C LEU A 26 -0.31 -10.79 -11.27
N LEU A 27 -0.21 -11.93 -10.61
CA LEU A 27 -1.38 -12.77 -10.29
C LEU A 27 -2.38 -12.00 -9.43
N VAL A 28 -1.93 -11.27 -8.41
CA VAL A 28 -2.80 -10.47 -7.54
C VAL A 28 -3.41 -9.30 -8.31
N LEU A 29 -2.64 -8.59 -9.16
CA LEU A 29 -3.18 -7.54 -10.03
C LEU A 29 -4.31 -8.07 -10.94
N THR A 30 -4.10 -9.23 -11.56
CA THR A 30 -5.10 -9.85 -12.44
C THR A 30 -6.31 -10.39 -11.67
N LEU A 31 -6.10 -10.88 -10.45
CA LEU A 31 -7.18 -11.27 -9.56
C LEU A 31 -8.09 -10.08 -9.22
N PHE A 32 -7.52 -8.94 -8.85
CA PHE A 32 -8.31 -7.76 -8.51
C PHE A 32 -9.09 -7.20 -9.70
N ILE A 33 -8.52 -7.19 -10.91
CA ILE A 33 -9.27 -6.77 -12.11
C ILE A 33 -10.42 -7.75 -12.42
N PHE A 34 -10.19 -9.05 -12.28
CA PHE A 34 -11.21 -10.08 -12.46
C PHE A 34 -12.35 -9.91 -11.44
N LEU A 35 -12.04 -9.77 -10.17
CA LEU A 35 -13.03 -9.53 -9.12
C LEU A 35 -13.80 -8.23 -9.36
N PHE A 36 -13.13 -7.16 -9.80
CA PHE A 36 -13.78 -5.91 -10.15
C PHE A 36 -14.77 -6.07 -11.30
N LEU A 37 -14.43 -6.80 -12.35
CA LEU A 37 -15.34 -7.09 -13.46
C LEU A 37 -16.64 -7.73 -12.99
N ILE A 38 -16.57 -8.68 -12.05
CA ILE A 38 -17.73 -9.38 -11.51
C ILE A 38 -18.56 -8.48 -10.59
N LYS A 39 -17.88 -7.78 -9.65
CA LYS A 39 -18.54 -7.04 -8.56
C LYS A 39 -18.98 -5.61 -8.92
N SER A 40 -18.57 -5.09 -10.08
CA SER A 40 -18.93 -3.73 -10.53
C SER A 40 -20.02 -3.70 -11.60
N ARG A 41 -20.76 -4.80 -11.83
CA ARG A 41 -21.76 -4.92 -12.92
C ARG A 41 -22.84 -3.83 -12.88
N GLU A 42 -23.23 -3.41 -11.69
CA GLU A 42 -24.24 -2.36 -11.46
C GLU A 42 -23.70 -0.92 -11.63
N GLN A 43 -22.38 -0.78 -11.77
CA GLN A 43 -21.76 0.53 -11.92
C GLN A 43 -21.85 1.02 -13.37
N PRO A 44 -21.79 2.37 -13.62
CA PRO A 44 -21.85 2.94 -14.96
C PRO A 44 -20.82 2.33 -15.92
N LYS A 45 -21.24 1.99 -17.13
CA LYS A 45 -20.40 1.31 -18.12
C LYS A 45 -19.07 2.05 -18.41
N LYS A 46 -19.14 3.39 -18.58
CA LYS A 46 -17.95 4.22 -18.86
C LYS A 46 -16.95 4.18 -17.70
N TYR A 47 -17.44 4.31 -16.45
CA TYR A 47 -16.60 4.21 -15.26
C TYR A 47 -15.89 2.85 -15.19
N ARG A 48 -16.61 1.75 -15.43
CA ARG A 48 -16.03 0.40 -15.43
C ARG A 48 -14.94 0.24 -16.48
N ILE A 49 -15.20 0.68 -17.71
CA ILE A 49 -14.22 0.60 -18.82
C ILE A 49 -12.97 1.38 -18.49
N LEU A 50 -13.09 2.60 -17.96
CA LEU A 50 -11.94 3.42 -17.58
C LEU A 50 -11.17 2.82 -16.40
N THR A 51 -11.85 2.27 -15.39
CA THR A 51 -11.16 1.55 -14.31
C THR A 51 -10.34 0.39 -14.85
N LEU A 52 -10.89 -0.39 -15.77
CA LEU A 52 -10.18 -1.50 -16.41
C LEU A 52 -9.00 -0.99 -17.24
N LEU A 53 -9.15 0.11 -17.96
CA LEU A 53 -8.07 0.72 -18.74
C LEU A 53 -6.90 1.14 -17.83
N PHE A 54 -7.16 1.87 -16.76
CA PHE A 54 -6.10 2.30 -15.83
C PHE A 54 -5.45 1.10 -15.14
N GLN A 55 -6.24 0.10 -14.74
CA GLN A 55 -5.69 -1.12 -14.14
C GLN A 55 -4.82 -1.90 -15.15
N GLN A 56 -5.23 -1.93 -16.42
CA GLN A 56 -4.47 -2.60 -17.47
C GLN A 56 -3.15 -1.91 -17.76
N ILE A 57 -3.08 -0.57 -17.67
CA ILE A 57 -1.82 0.18 -17.79
C ILE A 57 -0.83 -0.27 -16.71
N ILE A 58 -1.31 -0.44 -15.47
CA ILE A 58 -0.49 -0.93 -14.36
C ILE A 58 -0.02 -2.36 -14.64
N ILE A 59 -0.91 -3.25 -15.06
CA ILE A 59 -0.58 -4.65 -15.37
C ILE A 59 0.47 -4.73 -16.47
N ILE A 60 0.30 -3.97 -17.56
CA ILE A 60 1.27 -3.93 -18.67
C ILE A 60 2.62 -3.43 -18.18
N GLY A 61 2.68 -2.37 -17.36
CA GLY A 61 3.93 -1.88 -16.80
C GLY A 61 4.67 -2.92 -15.97
N PHE A 62 3.98 -3.65 -15.09
CA PHE A 62 4.58 -4.75 -14.33
C PHE A 62 4.94 -5.95 -15.21
N PHE A 63 4.14 -6.25 -16.23
CA PHE A 63 4.46 -7.32 -17.17
C PHE A 63 5.75 -7.02 -17.95
N LEU A 64 5.91 -5.79 -18.43
CA LEU A 64 7.15 -5.34 -19.07
C LEU A 64 8.32 -5.40 -18.10
N PHE A 65 8.12 -4.98 -16.85
CA PHE A 65 9.14 -5.08 -15.81
C PHE A 65 9.62 -6.53 -15.62
N VAL A 66 8.69 -7.47 -15.49
CA VAL A 66 9.03 -8.90 -15.35
C VAL A 66 9.78 -9.42 -16.56
N LEU A 67 9.31 -9.12 -17.78
CA LEU A 67 9.96 -9.58 -19.01
C LEU A 67 11.38 -9.04 -19.19
N MET A 68 11.59 -7.75 -18.87
CA MET A 68 12.85 -7.07 -19.16
C MET A 68 13.92 -7.26 -18.09
N THR A 69 13.49 -7.39 -16.82
CA THR A 69 14.45 -7.36 -15.69
C THR A 69 14.40 -8.59 -14.78
N SER A 70 13.31 -9.35 -14.81
CA SER A 70 13.06 -10.36 -13.75
C SER A 70 12.29 -11.57 -14.29
N ASN A 71 12.68 -12.05 -15.46
CA ASN A 71 11.97 -13.16 -16.12
C ASN A 71 12.16 -14.49 -15.35
N PRO A 72 11.10 -15.06 -14.74
CA PRO A 72 11.18 -16.28 -13.96
C PRO A 72 11.38 -17.55 -14.81
N PHE A 73 11.29 -17.45 -16.13
CA PHE A 73 11.40 -18.57 -17.07
C PHE A 73 12.77 -18.67 -17.74
N ASN A 74 13.75 -17.86 -17.32
CA ASN A 74 15.12 -17.95 -17.80
C ASN A 74 15.77 -19.25 -17.30
N TYR A 75 16.43 -19.98 -18.20
CA TYR A 75 17.16 -21.19 -17.87
C TYR A 75 18.57 -20.88 -17.37
N LEU A 76 19.01 -21.63 -16.36
CA LEU A 76 20.39 -21.60 -15.87
C LEU A 76 21.23 -22.63 -16.63
N PHE A 77 22.39 -22.22 -17.10
CA PHE A 77 23.38 -23.10 -17.73
C PHE A 77 24.75 -22.94 -17.04
N PRO A 78 25.43 -24.03 -16.68
CA PRO A 78 24.99 -25.44 -16.76
C PRO A 78 23.80 -25.70 -15.83
N ILE A 79 22.95 -26.66 -16.17
CA ILE A 79 21.78 -27.04 -15.34
C ILE A 79 22.32 -27.59 -14.00
N PRO A 80 21.96 -26.98 -12.88
CA PRO A 80 22.40 -27.46 -11.56
C PRO A 80 21.71 -28.79 -11.22
N ASN A 81 22.44 -29.73 -10.63
CA ASN A 81 21.88 -31.01 -10.19
C ASN A 81 20.82 -30.83 -9.09
N GLU A 82 21.01 -29.82 -8.21
CA GLU A 82 20.08 -29.44 -7.15
C GLU A 82 19.96 -27.92 -7.06
N GLY A 83 18.79 -27.42 -6.68
CA GLY A 83 18.58 -26.02 -6.37
C GLY A 83 19.14 -25.66 -5.00
N LEU A 84 19.58 -24.42 -4.82
CA LEU A 84 20.12 -23.90 -3.55
C LEU A 84 19.14 -24.03 -2.36
N GLY A 85 17.83 -24.19 -2.67
CA GLY A 85 16.80 -24.23 -1.63
C GLY A 85 16.40 -22.85 -1.15
N LEU A 86 15.62 -22.80 -0.07
CA LEU A 86 15.24 -21.59 0.63
C LEU A 86 16.13 -21.44 1.86
N ASN A 87 16.59 -20.23 2.17
CA ASN A 87 17.34 -19.96 3.39
C ASN A 87 16.58 -20.54 4.60
N PRO A 88 17.22 -21.24 5.54
CA PRO A 88 16.58 -21.80 6.74
C PRO A 88 15.76 -20.80 7.54
N ILE A 89 16.22 -19.58 7.72
CA ILE A 89 15.48 -18.47 8.38
C ILE A 89 14.15 -18.16 7.70
N LEU A 90 14.04 -18.40 6.38
CA LEU A 90 12.81 -18.21 5.61
C LEU A 90 11.91 -19.45 5.60
N GLN A 91 12.33 -20.56 6.21
CA GLN A 91 11.52 -21.79 6.33
C GLN A 91 10.66 -21.76 7.58
N ASP A 92 9.84 -20.75 7.69
CA ASP A 92 8.90 -20.48 8.77
C ASP A 92 7.46 -20.39 8.22
N PRO A 93 6.44 -20.96 8.91
CA PRO A 93 5.06 -20.93 8.46
C PRO A 93 4.48 -19.52 8.37
N ALA A 94 4.77 -18.64 9.33
CA ALA A 94 4.25 -17.28 9.32
C ALA A 94 4.87 -16.49 8.15
N LEU A 95 6.19 -16.62 7.94
CA LEU A 95 6.87 -15.99 6.83
C LEU A 95 6.43 -16.57 5.48
N ALA A 96 6.16 -17.86 5.38
CA ALA A 96 5.67 -18.47 4.14
C ALA A 96 4.31 -17.90 3.70
N ILE A 97 3.41 -17.60 4.66
CA ILE A 97 2.06 -17.10 4.40
C ILE A 97 2.03 -15.55 4.32
N HIS A 98 2.93 -14.87 5.03
CA HIS A 98 2.99 -13.41 5.10
C HIS A 98 3.01 -12.71 3.72
N PRO A 99 3.90 -13.05 2.75
CA PRO A 99 3.98 -12.29 1.50
C PRO A 99 2.72 -12.36 0.64
N PRO A 100 2.07 -13.51 0.43
CA PRO A 100 0.80 -13.55 -0.30
C PRO A 100 -0.31 -12.71 0.32
N ILE A 101 -0.45 -12.73 1.64
CA ILE A 101 -1.46 -11.94 2.35
C ILE A 101 -1.12 -10.45 2.27
N LEU A 102 0.13 -10.08 2.50
CA LEU A 102 0.59 -8.70 2.37
C LEU A 102 0.31 -8.16 0.96
N TYR A 103 0.57 -8.97 -0.09
CA TYR A 103 0.35 -8.57 -1.46
C TYR A 103 -1.14 -8.37 -1.79
N LEU A 104 -2.04 -9.16 -1.24
CA LEU A 104 -3.47 -8.92 -1.39
C LEU A 104 -3.88 -7.53 -0.88
N GLY A 105 -3.29 -7.07 0.22
CA GLY A 105 -3.51 -5.71 0.71
C GLY A 105 -2.77 -4.66 -0.10
N TYR A 106 -1.48 -4.84 -0.29
CA TYR A 106 -0.56 -3.89 -0.87
C TYR A 106 -0.83 -3.63 -2.36
N VAL A 107 -0.94 -4.71 -3.15
CA VAL A 107 -1.25 -4.66 -4.58
C VAL A 107 -2.73 -4.33 -4.82
N GLY A 108 -3.62 -4.73 -3.89
CA GLY A 108 -5.04 -4.39 -3.92
C GLY A 108 -5.33 -2.89 -3.96
N THR A 109 -4.40 -2.05 -3.48
CA THR A 109 -4.51 -0.60 -3.61
C THR A 109 -4.54 -0.10 -5.06
N SER A 110 -4.06 -0.90 -6.02
CA SER A 110 -4.07 -0.55 -7.44
C SER A 110 -5.47 -0.40 -8.01
N ILE A 111 -6.42 -1.25 -7.60
CA ILE A 111 -7.80 -1.13 -8.08
C ILE A 111 -8.50 0.10 -7.49
N ILE A 112 -8.14 0.50 -6.26
CA ILE A 112 -8.64 1.72 -5.62
C ILE A 112 -8.15 2.95 -6.40
N PHE A 113 -6.87 2.98 -6.76
CA PHE A 113 -6.25 4.00 -7.60
C PHE A 113 -6.94 4.10 -8.97
N SER A 114 -7.05 2.98 -9.68
CA SER A 114 -7.66 2.93 -11.01
C SER A 114 -9.13 3.35 -11.01
N ALA A 115 -9.89 2.91 -10.00
CA ALA A 115 -11.29 3.27 -9.81
C ALA A 115 -11.46 4.75 -9.46
N SER A 116 -10.55 5.33 -8.68
CA SER A 116 -10.59 6.76 -8.32
C SER A 116 -10.27 7.64 -9.53
N LEU A 117 -9.28 7.31 -10.34
CA LEU A 117 -8.99 8.01 -11.58
C LEU A 117 -10.18 7.96 -12.55
N ALA A 118 -10.79 6.79 -12.70
CA ALA A 118 -11.98 6.62 -13.53
C ALA A 118 -13.18 7.45 -13.01
N ALA A 119 -13.36 7.50 -11.69
CA ALA A 119 -14.44 8.30 -11.09
C ALA A 119 -14.23 9.80 -11.30
N VAL A 120 -12.99 10.29 -11.16
CA VAL A 120 -12.65 11.70 -11.41
C VAL A 120 -12.91 12.08 -12.86
N THR A 121 -12.44 11.28 -13.83
CA THR A 121 -12.63 11.56 -15.26
C THR A 121 -14.10 11.57 -15.68
N GLN A 122 -14.98 10.88 -14.95
CA GLN A 122 -16.43 10.81 -15.21
C GLN A 122 -17.24 11.72 -14.30
N ASN A 123 -16.62 12.55 -13.45
CA ASN A 123 -17.29 13.33 -12.43
C ASN A 123 -18.27 12.47 -11.59
N TYR A 124 -17.84 11.23 -11.25
CA TYR A 124 -18.66 10.21 -10.62
C TYR A 124 -18.34 10.05 -9.12
N VAL A 125 -17.47 10.88 -8.54
CA VAL A 125 -17.16 10.87 -7.12
C VAL A 125 -18.39 11.32 -6.33
N SER A 126 -19.17 10.37 -5.81
CA SER A 126 -20.48 10.56 -5.20
C SER A 126 -20.67 9.63 -4.00
N LYS A 127 -21.79 9.78 -3.26
CA LYS A 127 -22.14 8.86 -2.16
C LYS A 127 -22.25 7.40 -2.63
N GLN A 128 -22.85 7.16 -3.80
CA GLN A 128 -23.00 5.81 -4.37
C GLN A 128 -21.63 5.22 -4.74
N TRP A 129 -20.77 6.03 -5.34
CA TRP A 129 -19.40 5.61 -5.62
C TRP A 129 -18.63 5.32 -4.32
N GLY A 130 -18.80 6.14 -3.28
CA GLY A 130 -18.24 5.92 -1.95
C GLY A 130 -18.60 4.55 -1.38
N GLN A 131 -19.88 4.17 -1.44
CA GLN A 131 -20.35 2.84 -1.00
C GLN A 131 -19.74 1.69 -1.78
N HIS A 132 -19.48 1.88 -3.08
CA HIS A 132 -18.85 0.88 -3.92
C HIS A 132 -17.35 0.75 -3.60
N ILE A 133 -16.62 1.86 -3.58
CA ILE A 133 -15.16 1.84 -3.38
C ILE A 133 -14.75 1.42 -1.96
N LYS A 134 -15.56 1.71 -0.96
CA LYS A 134 -15.35 1.33 0.44
C LYS A 134 -15.05 -0.15 0.60
N LYS A 135 -15.75 -1.02 -0.14
CA LYS A 135 -15.56 -2.47 -0.07
C LYS A 135 -14.15 -2.86 -0.49
N TRP A 136 -13.61 -2.24 -1.53
CA TRP A 136 -12.26 -2.46 -2.04
C TRP A 136 -11.20 -1.95 -1.07
N VAL A 137 -11.44 -0.76 -0.49
CA VAL A 137 -10.56 -0.17 0.51
C VAL A 137 -10.50 -1.04 1.77
N LEU A 138 -11.66 -1.53 2.26
CA LEU A 138 -11.72 -2.44 3.40
C LEU A 138 -10.99 -3.76 3.14
N VAL A 139 -11.18 -4.37 1.98
CA VAL A 139 -10.48 -5.61 1.61
C VAL A 139 -8.97 -5.39 1.63
N SER A 140 -8.47 -4.34 0.97
CA SER A 140 -7.04 -4.02 0.96
C SER A 140 -6.52 -3.70 2.36
N TRP A 141 -7.26 -2.94 3.16
CA TRP A 141 -6.88 -2.59 4.54
C TRP A 141 -6.80 -3.82 5.45
N ILE A 142 -7.76 -4.74 5.36
CA ILE A 142 -7.79 -5.98 6.15
C ILE A 142 -6.58 -6.85 5.82
N PHE A 143 -6.35 -7.13 4.53
CA PHE A 143 -5.22 -7.96 4.11
C PHE A 143 -3.87 -7.32 4.44
N LEU A 144 -3.75 -6.00 4.29
CA LEU A 144 -2.52 -5.29 4.65
C LEU A 144 -2.29 -5.34 6.17
N THR A 145 -3.33 -5.17 6.99
CA THR A 145 -3.26 -5.29 8.43
C THR A 145 -2.79 -6.69 8.86
N ILE A 146 -3.43 -7.74 8.33
CA ILE A 146 -3.06 -9.13 8.64
C ILE A 146 -1.64 -9.42 8.15
N GLY A 147 -1.29 -8.94 6.95
CA GLY A 147 0.05 -9.10 6.39
C GLY A 147 1.13 -8.47 7.28
N ILE A 148 0.93 -7.21 7.70
CA ILE A 148 1.86 -6.53 8.63
C ILE A 148 1.96 -7.30 9.96
N MET A 149 0.85 -7.73 10.54
CA MET A 149 0.84 -8.51 11.78
C MET A 149 1.64 -9.82 11.66
N LEU A 150 1.45 -10.57 10.58
CA LEU A 150 2.20 -11.82 10.37
C LEU A 150 3.70 -11.57 10.24
N GLY A 151 4.10 -10.50 9.53
CA GLY A 151 5.51 -10.09 9.46
C GLY A 151 6.08 -9.70 10.82
N SER A 152 5.31 -8.97 11.63
CA SER A 152 5.70 -8.57 12.99
C SER A 152 5.85 -9.78 13.93
N ILE A 153 4.97 -10.78 13.84
CA ILE A 153 5.04 -12.02 14.61
C ILE A 153 6.31 -12.80 14.23
N TRP A 154 6.57 -12.96 12.94
CA TRP A 154 7.79 -13.60 12.45
C TRP A 154 9.06 -12.88 12.94
N ALA A 155 9.12 -11.56 12.82
CA ALA A 155 10.24 -10.75 13.27
C ALA A 155 10.50 -10.92 14.77
N TYR A 156 9.43 -11.04 15.59
CA TYR A 156 9.53 -11.18 17.02
C TYR A 156 10.29 -12.44 17.45
N TYR A 157 10.01 -13.60 16.85
CA TYR A 157 10.63 -14.85 17.29
C TYR A 157 11.85 -15.27 16.44
N GLU A 158 11.97 -14.82 15.17
CA GLU A 158 13.07 -15.23 14.31
C GLU A 158 14.26 -14.26 14.32
N LEU A 159 14.00 -12.95 14.37
CA LEU A 159 15.08 -11.96 14.21
C LEU A 159 15.76 -11.59 15.55
N GLY A 160 15.20 -11.99 16.67
CA GLY A 160 15.81 -11.75 18.00
C GLY A 160 15.91 -10.26 18.38
N TRP A 161 15.11 -9.40 17.76
CA TRP A 161 15.12 -7.95 18.03
C TRP A 161 14.50 -7.58 19.39
N GLY A 162 13.80 -8.50 20.04
CA GLY A 162 13.15 -8.26 21.35
C GLY A 162 11.83 -7.53 21.28
N GLY A 163 11.20 -7.40 20.11
CA GLY A 163 9.91 -6.74 19.92
C GLY A 163 9.27 -7.07 18.57
N PHE A 164 8.03 -6.62 18.40
CA PHE A 164 7.23 -6.85 17.18
C PHE A 164 7.48 -5.83 16.07
N TRP A 165 8.13 -4.68 16.36
CA TRP A 165 8.32 -3.59 15.43
C TRP A 165 9.61 -2.82 15.73
N PHE A 166 10.43 -2.64 14.74
CA PHE A 166 11.75 -2.01 14.86
C PHE A 166 11.98 -0.81 13.97
N TRP A 167 10.95 -0.38 13.27
CA TRP A 167 11.08 0.70 12.29
C TRP A 167 12.10 0.38 11.20
N ASP A 168 12.25 -0.90 10.87
CA ASP A 168 13.03 -1.30 9.71
C ASP A 168 12.45 -0.63 8.45
N PRO A 169 13.29 -0.17 7.50
CA PRO A 169 12.81 0.50 6.29
C PRO A 169 11.74 -0.29 5.52
N VAL A 170 11.80 -1.64 5.51
CA VAL A 170 10.79 -2.48 4.84
C VAL A 170 9.49 -2.56 5.64
N GLU A 171 9.56 -2.57 6.98
CA GLU A 171 8.38 -2.41 7.84
C GLU A 171 7.71 -1.06 7.57
N ASN A 172 8.49 0.01 7.55
CA ASN A 172 8.03 1.38 7.31
C ASN A 172 7.31 1.53 5.97
N VAL A 173 7.83 0.93 4.88
CA VAL A 173 7.19 1.03 3.56
C VAL A 173 5.88 0.26 3.48
N SER A 174 5.65 -0.74 4.33
CA SER A 174 4.34 -1.40 4.44
C SER A 174 3.34 -0.58 5.27
N LEU A 175 3.82 0.13 6.29
CA LEU A 175 3.01 0.98 7.16
C LEU A 175 2.47 2.23 6.44
N MET A 176 3.25 2.84 5.54
CA MET A 176 2.85 4.06 4.83
C MET A 176 1.51 3.94 4.09
N PRO A 177 1.28 2.95 3.20
CA PRO A 177 -0.03 2.77 2.56
C PRO A 177 -1.12 2.35 3.54
N TRP A 178 -0.80 1.70 4.66
CA TRP A 178 -1.78 1.39 5.70
C TRP A 178 -2.31 2.65 6.40
N LEU A 179 -1.45 3.62 6.70
CA LEU A 179 -1.84 4.92 7.27
C LEU A 179 -2.78 5.68 6.32
N THR A 180 -2.45 5.73 5.03
CA THR A 180 -3.29 6.40 4.03
C THR A 180 -4.60 5.67 3.76
N LEU A 181 -4.63 4.33 3.77
CA LEU A 181 -5.87 3.55 3.69
C LEU A 181 -6.78 3.81 4.89
N THR A 182 -6.22 3.94 6.09
CA THR A 182 -6.98 4.25 7.31
C THR A 182 -7.63 5.63 7.20
N ALA A 183 -6.87 6.65 6.79
CA ALA A 183 -7.40 7.99 6.53
C ALA A 183 -8.46 7.98 5.41
N LEU A 184 -8.23 7.21 4.35
CA LEU A 184 -9.15 7.04 3.23
C LEU A 184 -10.49 6.44 3.68
N LEU A 185 -10.47 5.39 4.52
CA LEU A 185 -11.69 4.80 5.09
C LEU A 185 -12.51 5.83 5.85
N HIS A 186 -11.86 6.65 6.66
CA HIS A 186 -12.52 7.73 7.40
C HIS A 186 -13.16 8.76 6.45
N CYS A 187 -12.45 9.20 5.41
CA CYS A 187 -12.97 10.12 4.40
C CYS A 187 -14.16 9.53 3.63
N ILE A 188 -14.10 8.24 3.28
CA ILE A 188 -15.21 7.57 2.58
C ILE A 188 -16.48 7.53 3.43
N VAL A 189 -16.38 7.32 4.75
CA VAL A 189 -17.52 7.36 5.66
C VAL A 189 -18.20 8.74 5.64
N VAL A 190 -17.41 9.83 5.59
CA VAL A 190 -17.95 11.18 5.46
C VAL A 190 -18.56 11.41 4.07
N LEU A 191 -17.90 10.94 3.01
CA LEU A 191 -18.41 11.01 1.64
C LEU A 191 -19.79 10.34 1.50
N GLU A 192 -19.94 9.13 2.07
CA GLU A 192 -21.20 8.38 2.04
C GLU A 192 -22.36 9.14 2.74
N ARG A 193 -22.07 9.80 3.85
CA ARG A 193 -23.09 10.48 4.67
C ARG A 193 -23.39 11.90 4.17
N ARG A 194 -22.37 12.70 3.91
CA ARG A 194 -22.45 14.14 3.67
C ARG A 194 -22.16 14.56 2.23
N ALA A 195 -21.65 13.67 1.34
CA ALA A 195 -21.11 14.00 0.03
C ALA A 195 -19.95 15.02 0.09
N ALA A 196 -19.23 15.05 1.20
CA ALA A 196 -18.08 15.93 1.44
C ALA A 196 -16.75 15.17 1.36
N LEU A 197 -15.63 15.88 1.41
CA LEU A 197 -14.26 15.34 1.36
C LEU A 197 -13.92 14.60 0.05
N THR A 198 -14.56 14.96 -1.06
CA THR A 198 -14.32 14.34 -2.37
C THR A 198 -12.86 14.41 -2.79
N SER A 199 -12.22 15.58 -2.63
CA SER A 199 -10.79 15.80 -2.93
C SER A 199 -9.88 14.91 -2.06
N TRP A 200 -10.17 14.83 -0.74
CA TRP A 200 -9.43 13.96 0.17
C TRP A 200 -9.49 12.50 -0.23
N VAL A 201 -10.69 11.99 -0.58
CA VAL A 201 -10.86 10.59 -1.00
C VAL A 201 -10.04 10.28 -2.25
N VAL A 202 -10.05 11.17 -3.24
CA VAL A 202 -9.29 10.97 -4.47
C VAL A 202 -7.77 11.06 -4.23
N ILE A 203 -7.32 12.11 -3.53
CA ILE A 203 -5.89 12.31 -3.23
C ILE A 203 -5.35 11.14 -2.41
N LEU A 204 -6.04 10.71 -1.35
CA LEU A 204 -5.63 9.58 -0.54
C LEU A 204 -5.61 8.26 -1.33
N SER A 205 -6.55 8.05 -2.25
CA SER A 205 -6.56 6.88 -3.13
C SER A 205 -5.32 6.85 -4.05
N ILE A 206 -4.97 7.99 -4.63
CA ILE A 206 -3.77 8.15 -5.47
C ILE A 206 -2.52 7.94 -4.62
N THR A 207 -2.42 8.63 -3.49
CA THR A 207 -1.25 8.57 -2.58
C THR A 207 -1.02 7.15 -2.05
N THR A 208 -2.08 6.42 -1.71
CA THR A 208 -1.96 5.05 -1.17
C THR A 208 -1.26 4.12 -2.15
N PHE A 209 -1.69 4.09 -3.42
CA PHE A 209 -1.04 3.25 -4.42
C PHE A 209 0.35 3.77 -4.80
N THR A 210 0.53 5.09 -4.87
CA THR A 210 1.85 5.71 -5.09
C THR A 210 2.85 5.30 -4.02
N LEU A 211 2.44 5.26 -2.75
CA LEU A 211 3.28 4.78 -1.64
C LEU A 211 3.58 3.28 -1.73
N SER A 212 2.60 2.46 -2.17
CA SER A 212 2.85 1.04 -2.47
C SER A 212 3.89 0.87 -3.58
N MET A 213 3.82 1.67 -4.63
CA MET A 213 4.82 1.67 -5.71
C MET A 213 6.18 2.19 -5.24
N CYS A 214 6.21 3.24 -4.43
CA CYS A 214 7.43 3.76 -3.82
C CYS A 214 8.10 2.70 -2.95
N GLY A 215 7.34 2.00 -2.11
CA GLY A 215 7.86 0.90 -1.30
C GLY A 215 8.38 -0.26 -2.17
N THR A 216 7.70 -0.58 -3.27
CA THR A 216 8.17 -1.56 -4.24
C THR A 216 9.51 -1.15 -4.85
N PHE A 217 9.66 0.13 -5.22
CA PHE A 217 10.93 0.69 -5.67
C PHE A 217 12.01 0.52 -4.60
N LEU A 218 11.78 0.97 -3.38
CA LEU A 218 12.75 0.93 -2.30
C LEU A 218 13.23 -0.50 -1.99
N VAL A 219 12.32 -1.47 -1.91
CA VAL A 219 12.64 -2.87 -1.61
C VAL A 219 13.34 -3.57 -2.79
N ARG A 220 12.95 -3.27 -4.04
CA ARG A 220 13.43 -3.99 -5.23
C ARG A 220 14.68 -3.40 -5.86
N SER A 221 14.97 -2.12 -5.61
CA SER A 221 16.21 -1.49 -6.06
C SER A 221 17.45 -1.96 -5.30
N GLY A 222 17.26 -2.56 -4.10
CA GLY A 222 18.34 -2.94 -3.20
C GLY A 222 19.08 -1.76 -2.57
N ILE A 223 18.51 -0.56 -2.65
CA ILE A 223 19.10 0.67 -2.05
C ILE A 223 18.98 0.65 -0.52
N LEU A 224 17.93 0.00 0.02
CA LEU A 224 17.71 -0.09 1.46
C LEU A 224 18.69 -1.03 2.13
N ASN A 225 19.23 -0.61 3.24
CA ASN A 225 19.99 -1.50 4.13
C ASN A 225 19.01 -2.16 5.12
N SER A 226 18.47 -3.32 4.75
CA SER A 226 17.51 -4.10 5.54
C SER A 226 17.72 -5.58 5.32
N VAL A 227 17.37 -6.39 6.32
CA VAL A 227 17.38 -7.87 6.23
C VAL A 227 16.34 -8.41 5.24
N HIS A 228 15.40 -7.60 4.82
CA HIS A 228 14.32 -7.95 3.88
C HIS A 228 14.61 -7.52 2.43
N THR A 229 15.73 -6.85 2.17
CA THR A 229 16.03 -6.35 0.83
C THR A 229 16.60 -7.44 -0.07
N PHE A 230 16.32 -7.29 -1.36
CA PHE A 230 16.93 -8.12 -2.41
C PHE A 230 18.31 -7.56 -2.77
N ALA A 231 19.08 -8.37 -3.50
CA ALA A 231 20.38 -7.92 -4.02
C ALA A 231 20.24 -6.64 -4.84
N ASN A 232 21.21 -5.74 -4.71
CA ASN A 232 21.23 -4.47 -5.43
C ASN A 232 21.25 -4.71 -6.94
N ASP A 233 20.24 -4.16 -7.63
CA ASP A 233 20.11 -4.21 -9.09
C ASP A 233 19.63 -2.84 -9.61
N PRO A 234 20.53 -1.99 -10.06
CA PRO A 234 20.19 -0.64 -10.54
C PRO A 234 19.19 -0.63 -11.69
N ALA A 235 19.24 -1.62 -12.60
CA ALA A 235 18.35 -1.68 -13.75
C ALA A 235 16.88 -1.87 -13.29
N ARG A 236 16.64 -2.72 -12.30
CA ARG A 236 15.35 -2.93 -11.66
C ARG A 236 14.86 -1.66 -10.99
N GLY A 237 15.74 -1.00 -10.24
CA GLY A 237 15.42 0.26 -9.55
C GLY A 237 15.00 1.36 -10.53
N ILE A 238 15.78 1.59 -11.56
CA ILE A 238 15.51 2.62 -12.57
C ILE A 238 14.18 2.38 -13.28
N PHE A 239 13.88 1.15 -13.68
CA PHE A 239 12.62 0.81 -14.34
C PHE A 239 11.41 1.17 -13.46
N ILE A 240 11.42 0.69 -12.20
CA ILE A 240 10.29 0.95 -11.28
C ILE A 240 10.18 2.45 -10.98
N LEU A 241 11.28 3.16 -10.86
CA LEU A 241 11.30 4.61 -10.61
C LEU A 241 10.67 5.39 -11.77
N ILE A 242 11.06 5.10 -13.00
CA ILE A 242 10.48 5.71 -14.20
C ILE A 242 8.98 5.41 -14.27
N PHE A 243 8.59 4.17 -14.01
CA PHE A 243 7.18 3.77 -14.02
C PHE A 243 6.37 4.47 -12.92
N LEU A 244 6.94 4.60 -11.72
CA LEU A 244 6.34 5.35 -10.60
C LEU A 244 6.11 6.82 -11.00
N PHE A 245 7.13 7.50 -11.55
CA PHE A 245 6.98 8.89 -12.00
C PHE A 245 5.93 9.04 -13.09
N ALA A 246 5.88 8.12 -14.05
CA ALA A 246 4.86 8.13 -15.10
C ALA A 246 3.44 8.02 -14.50
N LEU A 247 3.24 7.14 -13.51
CA LEU A 247 1.95 7.00 -12.82
C LEU A 247 1.59 8.24 -11.98
N ILE A 248 2.57 8.86 -11.32
CA ILE A 248 2.34 10.11 -10.57
C ILE A 248 1.92 11.23 -11.51
N ILE A 249 2.66 11.45 -12.60
CA ILE A 249 2.34 12.50 -13.58
C ILE A 249 0.95 12.26 -14.18
N LEU A 250 0.64 11.04 -14.57
CA LEU A 250 -0.67 10.67 -15.10
C LEU A 250 -1.79 10.96 -14.09
N SER A 251 -1.65 10.50 -12.85
CA SER A 251 -2.70 10.62 -11.84
C SER A 251 -2.90 12.04 -11.36
N VAL A 252 -1.81 12.79 -11.15
CA VAL A 252 -1.86 14.21 -10.78
C VAL A 252 -2.43 15.03 -11.93
N GLY A 253 -2.03 14.76 -13.18
CA GLY A 253 -2.58 15.41 -14.37
C GLY A 253 -4.09 15.17 -14.50
N ILE A 254 -4.55 13.93 -14.35
CA ILE A 254 -5.99 13.59 -14.38
C ILE A 254 -6.72 14.33 -13.25
N PHE A 255 -6.16 14.36 -12.04
CA PHE A 255 -6.77 15.05 -10.92
C PHE A 255 -6.96 16.55 -11.23
N PHE A 256 -5.93 17.25 -11.65
CA PHE A 256 -6.04 18.70 -11.93
C PHE A 256 -6.93 19.04 -13.14
N ILE A 257 -6.97 18.19 -14.16
CA ILE A 257 -7.77 18.45 -15.36
C ILE A 257 -9.26 18.17 -15.14
N PHE A 258 -9.59 17.09 -14.43
CA PHE A 258 -10.95 16.57 -14.36
C PHE A 258 -11.64 16.73 -13.02
N HIS A 259 -10.87 16.95 -11.92
CA HIS A 259 -11.49 17.09 -10.61
C HIS A 259 -12.26 18.41 -10.51
N LYS A 260 -13.54 18.31 -10.21
CA LYS A 260 -14.43 19.46 -9.94
C LYS A 260 -14.87 19.39 -8.49
N GLU A 261 -14.55 20.43 -7.75
CA GLU A 261 -15.06 20.53 -6.39
C GLU A 261 -16.58 20.77 -6.42
N ASN A 262 -17.32 19.97 -5.66
CA ASN A 262 -18.77 20.08 -5.58
C ASN A 262 -19.10 21.20 -4.58
N ASN A 263 -19.21 22.45 -5.04
CA ASN A 263 -19.54 23.63 -4.22
C ASN A 263 -20.91 23.55 -3.52
N LYS A 264 -21.69 22.47 -3.72
CA LYS A 264 -23.01 22.29 -3.10
C LYS A 264 -22.98 21.63 -1.73
N SER A 265 -21.87 21.07 -1.29
CA SER A 265 -21.73 20.61 0.09
C SER A 265 -21.15 21.76 0.91
N SER A 266 -21.94 22.31 1.85
CA SER A 266 -21.35 23.18 2.88
C SER A 266 -20.30 22.36 3.62
N ASN A 267 -19.04 22.67 3.40
CA ASN A 267 -17.92 22.08 4.17
C ASN A 267 -17.86 22.66 5.60
N ASP A 268 -18.89 23.36 6.02
CA ASP A 268 -18.98 23.93 7.36
C ASP A 268 -19.30 22.82 8.35
N PHE A 269 -18.25 22.27 8.93
CA PHE A 269 -18.34 21.32 10.02
C PHE A 269 -18.29 22.06 11.35
N PHE A 270 -19.20 21.74 12.26
CA PHE A 270 -19.10 22.23 13.63
C PHE A 270 -17.83 21.67 14.29
N TRP A 271 -17.15 22.48 15.08
CA TRP A 271 -15.89 22.12 15.75
C TRP A 271 -15.97 20.82 16.57
N LEU A 272 -17.12 20.53 17.18
CA LEU A 272 -17.37 19.32 17.97
C LEU A 272 -18.15 18.24 17.18
N SER A 273 -18.14 18.31 15.84
CA SER A 273 -18.76 17.29 15.02
C SER A 273 -17.87 16.07 14.82
N ARG A 274 -18.51 14.94 14.56
CA ARG A 274 -17.83 13.70 14.18
C ARG A 274 -16.94 13.89 12.94
N GLU A 275 -17.41 14.67 11.98
CA GLU A 275 -16.68 14.98 10.76
C GLU A 275 -15.38 15.74 11.04
N THR A 276 -15.43 16.70 11.97
CA THR A 276 -14.23 17.43 12.41
C THR A 276 -13.24 16.51 13.14
N SER A 277 -13.72 15.62 14.00
CA SER A 277 -12.87 14.62 14.66
C SER A 277 -12.20 13.68 13.64
N ILE A 278 -12.90 13.29 12.58
CA ILE A 278 -12.36 12.50 11.46
C ILE A 278 -11.26 13.27 10.73
N LEU A 279 -11.48 14.56 10.44
CA LEU A 279 -10.45 15.39 9.80
C LEU A 279 -9.20 15.54 10.66
N ILE A 280 -9.37 15.77 11.97
CA ILE A 280 -8.24 15.84 12.90
C ILE A 280 -7.47 14.53 12.92
N ASN A 281 -8.15 13.39 12.96
CA ASN A 281 -7.49 12.09 12.87
C ASN A 281 -6.75 11.89 11.54
N ASN A 282 -7.28 12.37 10.43
CA ASN A 282 -6.59 12.31 9.15
C ASN A 282 -5.29 13.16 9.17
N TRP A 283 -5.30 14.31 9.85
CA TRP A 283 -4.08 15.11 10.04
C TRP A 283 -3.04 14.35 10.88
N PHE A 284 -3.44 13.64 11.93
CA PHE A 284 -2.51 12.78 12.67
C PHE A 284 -1.96 11.66 11.79
N MET A 285 -2.79 11.01 10.96
CA MET A 285 -2.32 9.99 10.02
C MET A 285 -1.32 10.55 9.02
N MET A 286 -1.55 11.76 8.49
CA MET A 286 -0.61 12.43 7.59
C MET A 286 0.68 12.85 8.30
N TYR A 287 0.58 13.27 9.55
CA TYR A 287 1.76 13.55 10.38
C TYR A 287 2.61 12.28 10.59
N PHE A 288 2.00 11.18 11.02
CA PHE A 288 2.71 9.89 11.19
C PHE A 288 3.31 9.42 9.88
N LEU A 289 2.57 9.52 8.78
CA LEU A 289 3.08 9.22 7.45
C LEU A 289 4.32 10.06 7.12
N SER A 290 4.29 11.36 7.37
CA SER A 290 5.42 12.26 7.09
C SER A 290 6.66 11.91 7.90
N VAL A 291 6.49 11.58 9.19
CA VAL A 291 7.59 11.13 10.05
C VAL A 291 8.20 9.83 9.53
N VAL A 292 7.35 8.86 9.18
CA VAL A 292 7.82 7.55 8.67
C VAL A 292 8.49 7.71 7.31
N LEU A 293 7.91 8.48 6.40
CA LEU A 293 8.46 8.73 5.07
C LEU A 293 9.82 9.44 5.14
N ILE A 294 9.90 10.52 5.90
CA ILE A 294 11.15 11.27 6.06
C ILE A 294 12.22 10.39 6.70
N GLY A 295 11.90 9.71 7.81
CA GLY A 295 12.86 8.84 8.49
C GLY A 295 13.35 7.68 7.64
N THR A 296 12.56 7.22 6.66
CA THR A 296 12.92 6.12 5.76
C THR A 296 13.70 6.61 4.54
N VAL A 297 13.31 7.74 3.95
CA VAL A 297 13.90 8.23 2.69
C VAL A 297 15.12 9.13 2.93
N TYR A 298 15.17 9.87 4.03
CA TYR A 298 16.25 10.80 4.33
C TYR A 298 17.65 10.15 4.37
N PRO A 299 17.85 8.96 5.00
CA PRO A 299 19.14 8.27 4.96
C PRO A 299 19.59 7.94 3.53
N ILE A 300 18.67 7.52 2.66
CA ILE A 300 18.95 7.18 1.27
C ILE A 300 19.40 8.44 0.50
N PHE A 301 18.70 9.55 0.73
CA PHE A 301 19.00 10.83 0.09
C PHE A 301 20.41 11.32 0.47
N LEU A 302 20.79 11.21 1.74
CA LEU A 302 22.12 11.56 2.19
C LEU A 302 23.21 10.67 1.64
N ASP A 303 22.99 9.36 1.60
CA ASP A 303 23.96 8.40 1.04
C ASP A 303 24.26 8.72 -0.45
N VAL A 304 23.25 9.15 -1.20
CA VAL A 304 23.40 9.54 -2.61
C VAL A 304 24.15 10.87 -2.79
N ILE A 305 23.91 11.86 -1.93
CA ILE A 305 24.47 13.22 -2.12
C ILE A 305 25.81 13.39 -1.43
N SER A 306 25.97 12.92 -0.20
CA SER A 306 27.15 13.15 0.62
C SER A 306 28.00 11.91 0.86
N SER A 307 27.54 10.74 0.41
CA SER A 307 28.14 9.43 0.73
C SER A 307 28.21 9.15 2.25
N GLU A 308 27.47 9.90 3.05
CA GLU A 308 27.35 9.69 4.49
C GLU A 308 26.29 8.62 4.78
N LYS A 309 26.69 7.55 5.46
CA LYS A 309 25.79 6.48 5.88
C LYS A 309 25.21 6.81 7.25
N ILE A 310 23.97 7.30 7.27
CA ILE A 310 23.22 7.54 8.50
C ILE A 310 22.15 6.44 8.64
N SER A 311 21.97 5.94 9.87
CA SER A 311 20.89 5.03 10.23
C SER A 311 19.89 5.76 11.11
N VAL A 312 18.61 5.73 10.72
CA VAL A 312 17.50 6.25 11.52
C VAL A 312 16.80 5.08 12.19
N GLY A 313 16.92 5.01 13.50
CA GLY A 313 16.40 3.89 14.30
C GLY A 313 15.20 4.26 15.17
N PRO A 314 14.74 3.31 16.04
CA PRO A 314 13.58 3.46 16.91
C PRO A 314 13.51 4.76 17.72
N PRO A 315 14.61 5.29 18.28
CA PRO A 315 14.54 6.51 19.09
C PRO A 315 14.00 7.74 18.34
N PHE A 316 14.27 7.85 17.03
CA PHE A 316 13.74 8.93 16.19
C PHE A 316 12.21 8.83 16.07
N TYR A 317 11.71 7.67 15.71
CA TYR A 317 10.26 7.45 15.51
C TYR A 317 9.50 7.55 16.83
N GLN A 318 10.02 6.95 17.90
CA GLN A 318 9.39 6.98 19.22
C GLN A 318 9.27 8.42 19.75
N LYS A 319 10.31 9.24 19.61
CA LYS A 319 10.30 10.63 20.04
C LYS A 319 9.27 11.48 19.30
N LEU A 320 9.04 11.21 18.00
CA LEU A 320 8.14 11.99 17.15
C LEU A 320 6.71 11.43 17.13
N ILE A 321 6.50 10.12 17.29
CA ILE A 321 5.19 9.50 17.16
C ILE A 321 4.49 9.34 18.52
N VAL A 322 5.19 8.82 19.54
CA VAL A 322 4.57 8.45 20.83
C VAL A 322 3.86 9.63 21.52
N PRO A 323 4.42 10.85 21.60
CA PRO A 323 3.72 11.97 22.23
C PRO A 323 2.40 12.33 21.56
N PHE A 324 2.28 12.08 20.25
CA PHE A 324 1.09 12.38 19.46
C PHE A 324 0.08 11.23 19.42
N LEU A 325 0.43 10.04 19.89
CA LEU A 325 -0.52 8.92 20.00
C LEU A 325 -1.62 9.21 21.03
N ILE A 326 -1.31 9.87 22.13
CA ILE A 326 -2.29 10.20 23.18
C ILE A 326 -3.40 11.10 22.64
N PRO A 327 -3.10 12.31 22.08
CA PRO A 327 -4.14 13.15 21.51
C PRO A 327 -4.83 12.48 20.33
N PHE A 328 -4.13 11.72 19.50
CA PHE A 328 -4.74 10.93 18.43
C PHE A 328 -5.82 9.97 18.95
N LEU A 329 -5.51 9.18 20.00
CA LEU A 329 -6.45 8.23 20.60
C LEU A 329 -7.64 8.94 21.23
N LEU A 330 -7.44 10.11 21.83
CA LEU A 330 -8.54 10.93 22.36
C LEU A 330 -9.51 11.36 21.24
N PHE A 331 -9.00 11.89 20.14
CA PHE A 331 -9.84 12.27 18.99
C PHE A 331 -10.48 11.06 18.32
N LEU A 332 -9.79 9.92 18.26
CA LEU A 332 -10.36 8.66 17.75
C LEU A 332 -11.54 8.21 18.62
N SER A 333 -11.44 8.33 19.95
CA SER A 333 -12.55 8.00 20.86
C SER A 333 -13.76 8.92 20.68
N LEU A 334 -13.54 10.21 20.41
CA LEU A 334 -14.61 11.17 20.18
C LEU A 334 -15.46 10.83 18.94
N ILE A 335 -14.89 10.19 17.91
CA ILE A 335 -15.63 9.71 16.75
C ILE A 335 -16.70 8.69 17.15
N HIS A 336 -16.42 7.85 18.13
CA HIS A 336 -17.37 6.85 18.62
C HIS A 336 -18.38 7.41 19.61
N ILE A 337 -17.98 8.33 20.49
CA ILE A 337 -18.82 8.93 21.51
C ILE A 337 -19.86 9.88 20.88
N SER A 338 -19.50 10.59 19.83
CA SER A 338 -20.39 11.55 19.14
C SER A 338 -21.41 10.89 18.19
N GLU A 339 -21.59 9.58 18.24
CA GLU A 339 -22.78 8.97 17.62
C GLU A 339 -24.02 9.44 18.35
N PRO A 340 -25.00 10.10 17.66
CA PRO A 340 -26.27 10.39 18.29
C PRO A 340 -26.87 9.05 18.71
N THR A 341 -27.03 8.85 20.01
CA THR A 341 -27.92 7.82 20.54
C THR A 341 -29.24 8.04 19.83
N ARG A 342 -29.64 7.17 18.94
CA ARG A 342 -31.00 7.12 18.47
C ARG A 342 -31.82 6.75 19.71
N LEU A 343 -32.28 7.77 20.40
CA LEU A 343 -33.40 7.60 21.31
C LEU A 343 -34.53 7.09 20.41
N SER A 344 -34.85 5.80 20.57
CA SER A 344 -36.04 5.18 20.01
C SER A 344 -37.24 5.94 20.59
N THR A 345 -37.79 6.86 19.81
CA THR A 345 -39.15 7.31 19.99
C THR A 345 -40.10 6.41 19.22
#